data_7fd1330df672b4f04d53099bffc118b3
#
_entry.id   7fd1330df672b4f04d53099bffc118b3
#
_cell.length_a   1.000
_cell.length_b   1.000
_cell.length_c   1.000
_cell.angle_alpha   90.00
_cell.angle_beta   90.00
_cell.angle_gamma   90.00
#
_symmetry.space_group_name_H-M   'P 1'
#
loop_
_entity.id
_entity.type
_entity.pdbx_description
1 polymer ?
#
loop_
_entity_poly.entity_id
_entity_poly.type
_entity_poly.pdbx_seq_one_letter_code
_entity_poly.pdbx_strand_id
1 'polypeptide(L)'
;MADSRTTRIFAGAGHWVSGAGRRCRGGLFRRSPDGEWQALTAGLPENVEARALLAHPTKPDVLYAGTQDGPYRTTDGGAHWERLGFPDRGAVVWSLAFHPARPQVMYAGVAPVGIYRSEDGGDTWKKLEGAKSPGHCRFIVYYNEPP
;
A
#
# COMPACT_ATOMS: atom_id res chain seq x y z
N MET A 1 1.97 -31.99 15.15
CA MET A 1 2.72 -31.46 14.01
C MET A 1 2.58 -29.94 14.07
N ALA A 2 3.66 -29.25 14.33
CA ALA A 2 3.64 -27.78 14.29
C ALA A 2 3.45 -27.35 12.84
N ASP A 3 2.35 -26.64 12.57
CA ASP A 3 2.08 -25.98 11.30
C ASP A 3 3.18 -24.90 11.13
N SER A 4 4.17 -25.22 10.31
CA SER A 4 5.27 -24.32 9.98
C SER A 4 4.74 -23.21 9.06
N ARG A 5 3.89 -22.33 9.61
CA ARG A 5 3.51 -21.09 8.94
C ARG A 5 4.73 -20.20 8.91
N THR A 6 5.43 -20.24 7.81
CA THR A 6 6.55 -19.33 7.58
C THR A 6 6.02 -17.89 7.60
N THR A 7 6.32 -17.16 8.68
CA THR A 7 5.98 -15.76 8.81
C THR A 7 6.78 -14.97 7.77
N ARG A 8 6.09 -14.26 6.89
CA ARG A 8 6.71 -13.35 5.94
C ARG A 8 6.59 -11.92 6.45
N ILE A 9 7.69 -11.19 6.44
CA ILE A 9 7.74 -9.80 6.87
C ILE A 9 8.03 -8.93 5.65
N PHE A 10 7.19 -7.94 5.43
CA PHE A 10 7.34 -6.92 4.40
C PHE A 10 7.47 -5.56 5.05
N ALA A 11 8.29 -4.70 4.46
CA ALA A 11 8.47 -3.32 4.92
C ALA A 11 8.38 -2.36 3.73
N GLY A 12 7.67 -1.27 3.94
CA GLY A 12 7.65 -0.12 3.03
C GLY A 12 8.43 1.03 3.63
N ALA A 13 9.23 1.71 2.83
CA ALA A 13 9.98 2.90 3.23
C ALA A 13 9.67 4.07 2.30
N GLY A 14 9.44 5.23 2.90
CA GLY A 14 9.39 6.51 2.19
C GLY A 14 10.78 7.12 2.05
N HIS A 15 10.89 8.13 1.20
CA HIS A 15 12.11 8.94 1.12
C HIS A 15 12.26 9.81 2.36
N TRP A 16 13.43 9.81 2.96
CA TRP A 16 13.70 10.64 4.11
C TRP A 16 15.13 11.21 4.07
N VAL A 17 15.26 12.47 4.47
CA VAL A 17 16.56 13.13 4.62
C VAL A 17 16.75 13.42 6.10
N SER A 18 17.76 12.84 6.72
CA SER A 18 18.10 13.15 8.10
C SER A 18 18.72 14.56 8.23
N GLY A 19 18.61 15.17 9.40
CA GLY A 19 19.28 16.43 9.71
C GLY A 19 20.81 16.40 9.51
N ALA A 20 21.41 15.21 9.41
CA ALA A 20 22.83 14.99 9.08
C ALA A 20 23.08 14.79 7.57
N GLY A 21 22.09 15.08 6.70
CA GLY A 21 22.23 14.97 5.25
C GLY A 21 22.22 13.54 4.69
N ARG A 22 21.98 12.51 5.51
CA ARG A 22 21.84 11.14 5.03
C ARG A 22 20.51 10.99 4.30
N ARG A 23 20.58 10.54 3.05
CA ARG A 23 19.41 10.23 2.22
C ARG A 23 19.09 8.73 2.33
N CYS A 24 17.91 8.40 2.84
CA CYS A 24 17.36 7.05 2.71
C CYS A 24 16.52 6.98 1.46
N ARG A 25 16.81 6.02 0.58
CA ARG A 25 15.94 5.72 -0.56
C ARG A 25 14.72 4.98 -0.04
N GLY A 26 13.55 5.38 -0.52
CA GLY A 26 12.32 4.64 -0.32
C GLY A 26 12.38 3.27 -1.00
N GLY A 27 11.39 2.42 -0.75
CA GLY A 27 11.31 1.11 -1.38
C GLY A 27 10.34 0.17 -0.70
N LEU A 28 10.20 -0.98 -1.30
CA LEU A 28 9.54 -2.14 -0.74
C LEU A 28 10.58 -3.24 -0.49
N PHE A 29 10.48 -3.89 0.64
CA PHE A 29 11.44 -4.89 1.09
C PHE A 29 10.71 -6.10 1.63
N ARG A 30 11.31 -7.27 1.48
CA ARG A 30 10.89 -8.53 2.10
C ARG A 30 12.03 -9.09 2.92
N ARG A 31 11.73 -9.56 4.12
CA ARG A 31 12.70 -10.31 4.92
C ARG A 31 12.71 -11.77 4.48
N SER A 32 13.89 -12.28 4.15
CA SER A 32 14.11 -13.69 3.83
C SER A 32 14.17 -14.56 5.11
N PRO A 33 14.02 -15.89 5.02
CA PRO A 33 14.05 -16.78 6.18
C PRO A 33 15.38 -16.76 6.97
N ASP A 34 16.49 -16.45 6.30
CA ASP A 34 17.83 -16.26 6.89
C ASP A 34 18.01 -14.92 7.60
N GLY A 35 17.00 -14.04 7.52
CA GLY A 35 16.97 -12.76 8.20
C GLY A 35 17.43 -11.57 7.37
N GLU A 36 17.86 -11.78 6.14
CA GLU A 36 18.30 -10.71 5.25
C GLU A 36 17.11 -9.96 4.60
N TRP A 37 17.30 -8.67 4.35
CA TRP A 37 16.32 -7.84 3.66
C TRP A 37 16.60 -7.78 2.17
N GLN A 38 15.64 -8.18 1.36
CA GLN A 38 15.68 -8.12 -0.08
C GLN A 38 14.82 -6.97 -0.59
N ALA A 39 15.38 -6.13 -1.45
CA ALA A 39 14.61 -5.08 -2.12
C ALA A 39 13.72 -5.69 -3.20
N LEU A 40 12.47 -5.24 -3.23
CA LEU A 40 11.47 -5.64 -4.23
C LEU A 40 11.38 -4.53 -5.27
N THR A 41 11.84 -4.79 -6.49
CA THR A 41 11.96 -3.76 -7.52
C THR A 41 11.19 -4.07 -8.80
N ALA A 42 10.89 -5.34 -9.06
CA ALA A 42 10.26 -5.75 -10.31
C ALA A 42 8.83 -5.18 -10.44
N GLY A 43 8.59 -4.42 -11.49
CA GLY A 43 7.31 -3.76 -11.75
C GLY A 43 7.09 -2.45 -10.99
N LEU A 44 8.06 -2.03 -10.16
CA LEU A 44 8.02 -0.77 -9.42
C LEU A 44 8.90 0.30 -10.09
N PRO A 45 8.57 1.59 -9.96
CA PRO A 45 9.46 2.66 -10.40
C PRO A 45 10.76 2.67 -9.58
N GLU A 46 11.85 3.14 -10.18
CA GLU A 46 13.20 3.15 -9.59
C GLU A 46 13.27 3.86 -8.22
N ASN A 47 12.46 4.90 -8.04
CA ASN A 47 12.42 5.71 -6.82
C ASN A 47 11.07 5.58 -6.11
N VAL A 48 10.55 4.35 -5.98
CA VAL A 48 9.28 4.12 -5.30
C VAL A 48 9.36 4.52 -3.83
N GLU A 49 8.35 5.25 -3.37
CA GLU A 49 8.13 5.58 -1.98
C GLU A 49 6.87 4.85 -1.51
N ALA A 50 7.05 3.82 -0.70
CA ALA A 50 5.94 3.12 -0.09
C ALA A 50 5.43 3.89 1.14
N ARG A 51 4.19 4.29 1.10
CA ARG A 51 3.52 5.05 2.16
C ARG A 51 2.48 4.23 2.91
N ALA A 52 1.94 3.21 2.25
CA ALA A 52 1.06 2.23 2.84
C ALA A 52 1.45 0.84 2.33
N LEU A 53 1.29 -0.15 3.18
CA LEU A 53 1.47 -1.55 2.83
C LEU A 53 0.36 -2.36 3.49
N LEU A 54 -0.33 -3.17 2.70
CA LEU A 54 -1.50 -3.90 3.12
C LEU A 54 -1.44 -5.35 2.61
N ALA A 55 -1.48 -6.31 3.52
CA ALA A 55 -1.57 -7.72 3.17
C ALA A 55 -3.02 -8.17 3.03
N HIS A 56 -3.31 -8.98 2.01
CA HIS A 56 -4.65 -9.53 1.84
C HIS A 56 -4.98 -10.49 2.98
N PRO A 57 -6.16 -10.42 3.62
CA PRO A 57 -6.46 -11.16 4.84
C PRO A 57 -6.50 -12.67 4.68
N THR A 58 -6.76 -13.19 3.46
CA THR A 58 -6.91 -14.64 3.20
C THR A 58 -5.99 -15.16 2.09
N LYS A 59 -5.27 -14.28 1.38
CA LYS A 59 -4.38 -14.65 0.28
C LYS A 59 -2.96 -14.18 0.61
N PRO A 60 -2.10 -15.04 1.18
CA PRO A 60 -0.80 -14.62 1.74
C PRO A 60 0.20 -14.09 0.71
N ASP A 61 0.00 -14.39 -0.57
CA ASP A 61 0.85 -13.89 -1.65
C ASP A 61 0.37 -12.57 -2.25
N VAL A 62 -0.82 -12.09 -1.83
CA VAL A 62 -1.41 -10.84 -2.34
C VAL A 62 -1.13 -9.71 -1.36
N LEU A 63 -0.42 -8.69 -1.83
CA LEU A 63 -0.16 -7.47 -1.08
C LEU A 63 -0.46 -6.25 -1.95
N TYR A 64 -0.72 -5.15 -1.29
CA TYR A 64 -0.95 -3.84 -1.90
C TYR A 64 -0.01 -2.82 -1.29
N ALA A 65 0.48 -1.93 -2.13
CA ALA A 65 1.31 -0.80 -1.70
C ALA A 65 0.70 0.51 -2.19
N GLY A 66 0.54 1.46 -1.28
CA GLY A 66 0.23 2.84 -1.59
C GLY A 66 1.53 3.61 -1.78
N THR A 67 1.67 4.28 -2.92
CA THR A 67 2.91 4.98 -3.28
C THR A 67 2.65 6.43 -3.70
N GLN A 68 3.73 7.16 -3.98
CA GLN A 68 3.66 8.50 -4.58
C GLN A 68 3.11 8.51 -6.02
N ASP A 69 3.04 7.35 -6.66
CA ASP A 69 2.57 7.17 -8.05
C ASP A 69 1.29 6.32 -8.13
N GLY A 70 0.51 6.27 -7.05
CA GLY A 70 -0.72 5.49 -6.99
C GLY A 70 -0.57 4.14 -6.27
N PRO A 71 -1.58 3.28 -6.34
CA PRO A 71 -1.55 1.96 -5.73
C PRO A 71 -0.92 0.92 -6.64
N TYR A 72 -0.19 -0.02 -6.03
CA TYR A 72 0.39 -1.21 -6.66
C TYR A 72 -0.11 -2.46 -5.97
N ARG A 73 -0.13 -3.58 -6.69
CA ARG A 73 -0.48 -4.91 -6.19
C ARG A 73 0.57 -5.93 -6.60
N THR A 74 0.84 -6.90 -5.76
CA THR A 74 1.50 -8.15 -6.10
C THR A 74 0.57 -9.32 -5.81
N THR A 75 0.67 -10.39 -6.58
CA THR A 75 -0.06 -11.65 -6.39
C THR A 75 0.88 -12.85 -6.20
N ASP A 76 2.18 -12.61 -6.15
CA ASP A 76 3.24 -13.61 -6.09
C ASP A 76 4.22 -13.39 -4.90
N GLY A 77 3.73 -12.74 -3.84
CA GLY A 77 4.53 -12.50 -2.63
C GLY A 77 5.62 -11.45 -2.83
N GLY A 78 5.41 -10.51 -3.74
CA GLY A 78 6.31 -9.40 -3.99
C GLY A 78 7.37 -9.66 -5.06
N ALA A 79 7.33 -10.78 -5.77
CA ALA A 79 8.26 -11.06 -6.85
C ALA A 79 8.06 -10.13 -8.05
N HIS A 80 6.80 -9.77 -8.32
CA HIS A 80 6.43 -8.75 -9.31
C HIS A 80 5.28 -7.88 -8.81
N TRP A 81 5.34 -6.58 -9.10
CA TRP A 81 4.31 -5.60 -8.76
C TRP A 81 3.70 -5.01 -10.01
N GLU A 82 2.40 -4.85 -10.01
CA GLU A 82 1.63 -4.19 -11.06
C GLU A 82 1.01 -2.89 -10.54
N ARG A 83 1.05 -1.84 -11.35
CA ARG A 83 0.35 -0.59 -11.04
C ARG A 83 -1.14 -0.78 -11.29
N LEU A 84 -1.96 -0.46 -10.30
CA LEU A 84 -3.41 -0.55 -10.43
C LEU A 84 -3.98 0.67 -11.17
N GLY A 85 -5.12 0.46 -11.85
CA GLY A 85 -5.84 1.50 -12.54
C GLY A 85 -6.46 2.51 -11.57
N PHE A 86 -5.74 3.59 -11.26
CA PHE A 86 -6.23 4.64 -10.38
C PHE A 86 -6.63 5.88 -11.20
N PRO A 87 -7.86 6.45 -10.98
CA PRO A 87 -8.40 7.49 -11.86
C PRO A 87 -7.66 8.82 -11.75
N ASP A 88 -7.05 9.11 -10.61
CA ASP A 88 -6.30 10.33 -10.37
C ASP A 88 -4.80 10.07 -10.57
N ARG A 89 -4.28 10.49 -11.72
CA ARG A 89 -2.84 10.41 -12.01
C ARG A 89 -2.10 11.48 -11.22
N GLY A 90 -1.21 11.07 -10.34
CA GLY A 90 -0.45 11.94 -9.45
C GLY A 90 -1.01 12.00 -8.02
N ALA A 91 -2.08 11.25 -7.73
CA ALA A 91 -2.50 11.06 -6.36
C ALA A 91 -1.48 10.23 -5.59
N VAL A 92 -1.01 10.77 -4.47
CA VAL A 92 -0.16 10.05 -3.53
C VAL A 92 -1.05 9.24 -2.61
N VAL A 93 -0.92 7.91 -2.61
CA VAL A 93 -1.70 7.02 -1.76
C VAL A 93 -1.05 6.90 -0.39
N TRP A 94 -1.67 7.49 0.62
CA TRP A 94 -1.17 7.52 2.00
C TRP A 94 -1.69 6.39 2.88
N SER A 95 -2.84 5.84 2.54
CA SER A 95 -3.44 4.74 3.30
C SER A 95 -4.23 3.82 2.40
N LEU A 96 -4.25 2.54 2.76
CA LEU A 96 -5.07 1.50 2.16
C LEU A 96 -5.73 0.71 3.28
N ALA A 97 -6.98 0.32 3.09
CA ALA A 97 -7.69 -0.54 4.03
C ALA A 97 -8.65 -1.47 3.28
N PHE A 98 -8.80 -2.69 3.78
CA PHE A 98 -9.88 -3.58 3.36
C PHE A 98 -11.14 -3.33 4.17
N HIS A 99 -12.28 -3.58 3.55
CA HIS A 99 -13.52 -3.78 4.30
C HIS A 99 -13.42 -5.11 5.07
N PRO A 100 -13.66 -5.14 6.39
CA PRO A 100 -13.36 -6.30 7.24
C PRO A 100 -14.11 -7.56 6.83
N ALA A 101 -15.37 -7.43 6.44
CA ALA A 101 -16.21 -8.58 6.02
C ALA A 101 -16.17 -8.85 4.52
N ARG A 102 -15.63 -7.96 3.70
CA ARG A 102 -15.62 -8.06 2.23
C ARG A 102 -14.26 -7.65 1.67
N PRO A 103 -13.26 -8.54 1.64
CA PRO A 103 -11.90 -8.20 1.21
C PRO A 103 -11.75 -7.70 -0.23
N GLN A 104 -12.74 -7.93 -1.09
CA GLN A 104 -12.78 -7.32 -2.43
C GLN A 104 -13.08 -5.81 -2.38
N VAL A 105 -13.65 -5.32 -1.27
CA VAL A 105 -13.90 -3.89 -1.08
C VAL A 105 -12.71 -3.26 -0.37
N MET A 106 -12.16 -2.24 -0.99
CA MET A 106 -10.98 -1.53 -0.49
C MET A 106 -11.22 -0.02 -0.47
N TYR A 107 -10.47 0.64 0.38
CA TYR A 107 -10.44 2.10 0.47
C TYR A 107 -9.00 2.61 0.36
N ALA A 108 -8.84 3.74 -0.31
CA ALA A 108 -7.57 4.46 -0.42
C ALA A 108 -7.76 5.92 0.00
N GLY A 109 -6.92 6.38 0.90
CA GLY A 109 -6.81 7.78 1.26
C GLY A 109 -5.62 8.41 0.54
N VAL A 110 -5.86 9.55 -0.12
CA VAL A 110 -4.87 10.17 -1.01
C VAL A 110 -4.61 11.64 -0.72
N ALA A 111 -3.49 12.13 -1.24
CA ALA A 111 -3.20 13.56 -1.37
C ALA A 111 -2.99 13.90 -2.87
N PRO A 112 -3.52 15.01 -3.40
CA PRO A 112 -4.47 15.92 -2.73
C PRO A 112 -5.71 15.24 -2.23
N VAL A 113 -6.36 15.85 -1.25
CA VAL A 113 -7.44 15.25 -0.45
C VAL A 113 -8.47 14.47 -1.26
N GLY A 114 -8.59 13.19 -0.96
CA GLY A 114 -9.60 12.31 -1.52
C GLY A 114 -9.65 10.95 -0.83
N ILE A 115 -10.83 10.36 -0.83
CA ILE A 115 -11.03 8.96 -0.46
C ILE A 115 -11.60 8.25 -1.68
N TYR A 116 -11.03 7.12 -2.02
CA TYR A 116 -11.46 6.27 -3.12
C TYR A 116 -11.90 4.92 -2.59
N ARG A 117 -12.86 4.32 -3.25
CA ARG A 117 -13.37 2.99 -2.96
C ARG A 117 -13.26 2.12 -4.19
N SER A 118 -12.78 0.90 -4.00
CA SER A 118 -12.82 -0.20 -4.96
C SER A 118 -13.79 -1.27 -4.48
N GLU A 119 -14.44 -1.97 -5.40
CA GLU A 119 -15.32 -3.11 -5.12
C GLU A 119 -14.82 -4.42 -5.74
N ASP A 120 -13.70 -4.37 -6.43
CA ASP A 120 -13.14 -5.45 -7.25
C ASP A 120 -11.67 -5.78 -6.91
N GLY A 121 -11.27 -5.53 -5.66
CA GLY A 121 -9.90 -5.85 -5.20
C GLY A 121 -8.85 -4.88 -5.74
N GLY A 122 -9.24 -3.66 -6.06
CA GLY A 122 -8.33 -2.62 -6.50
C GLY A 122 -8.20 -2.46 -8.02
N ASP A 123 -8.93 -3.22 -8.81
CA ASP A 123 -8.87 -3.11 -10.28
C ASP A 123 -9.50 -1.80 -10.77
N THR A 124 -10.61 -1.38 -10.16
CA THR A 124 -11.23 -0.07 -10.42
C THR A 124 -11.50 0.69 -9.14
N TRP A 125 -11.45 2.02 -9.23
CA TRP A 125 -11.62 2.91 -8.09
C TRP A 125 -12.59 4.05 -8.41
N LYS A 126 -13.44 4.37 -7.44
CA LYS A 126 -14.38 5.49 -7.50
C LYS A 126 -14.11 6.44 -6.33
N LYS A 127 -14.03 7.73 -6.64
CA LYS A 127 -13.92 8.77 -5.61
C LYS A 127 -15.20 8.84 -4.80
N LEU A 128 -15.07 8.88 -3.49
CA LEU A 128 -16.19 9.11 -2.60
C LEU A 128 -16.41 10.63 -2.47
N GLU A 129 -17.64 11.05 -2.78
CA GLU A 129 -18.03 12.45 -2.67
C GLU A 129 -18.18 12.86 -1.19
N GLY A 130 -18.03 14.14 -0.90
CA GLY A 130 -18.25 14.70 0.42
C GLY A 130 -17.05 14.68 1.36
N ALA A 131 -15.94 14.04 1.01
CA ALA A 131 -14.69 14.17 1.73
C ALA A 131 -14.10 15.55 1.47
N LYS A 132 -14.47 16.55 2.29
CA LYS A 132 -13.96 17.91 2.23
C LYS A 132 -12.93 18.11 3.32
N SER A 133 -11.76 18.64 2.98
CA SER A 133 -10.78 19.09 3.96
C SER A 133 -10.53 20.56 3.86
N PRO A 134 -10.52 21.31 4.97
CA PRO A 134 -10.02 22.66 4.99
C PRO A 134 -8.47 22.61 5.02
N GLY A 135 -7.82 22.75 3.85
CA GLY A 135 -6.37 22.84 3.78
C GLY A 135 -5.64 21.57 3.34
N HIS A 136 -4.33 21.55 3.57
CA HIS A 136 -3.42 20.45 3.18
C HIS A 136 -3.50 19.28 4.19
N CYS A 137 -4.53 18.45 4.12
CA CYS A 137 -4.67 17.30 4.99
C CYS A 137 -4.30 16.01 4.28
N ARG A 138 -3.71 15.10 5.04
CA ARG A 138 -3.50 13.70 4.65
C ARG A 138 -4.66 12.89 5.19
N PHE A 139 -5.27 12.05 4.37
CA PHE A 139 -6.27 11.10 4.84
C PHE A 139 -5.62 9.78 5.20
N ILE A 140 -5.87 9.36 6.44
CA ILE A 140 -5.65 7.98 6.88
C ILE A 140 -7.03 7.34 6.90
N VAL A 141 -7.25 6.33 6.07
CA VAL A 141 -8.49 5.55 6.10
C VAL A 141 -8.37 4.55 7.22
N TYR A 142 -9.25 4.67 8.16
CA TYR A 142 -9.39 3.76 9.29
C TYR A 142 -10.81 3.19 9.26
N TYR A 143 -10.93 1.87 9.25
CA TYR A 143 -12.22 1.20 9.36
C TYR A 143 -12.32 0.49 10.71
N ASN A 144 -13.34 0.79 11.46
CA ASN A 144 -13.68 0.11 12.70
C ASN A 144 -15.13 -0.37 12.59
N GLU A 145 -15.35 -1.68 12.66
CA GLU A 145 -16.69 -2.19 12.88
C GLU A 145 -17.03 -2.02 14.37
N PRO A 146 -18.18 -1.44 14.73
CA PRO A 146 -18.65 -1.51 16.10
C PRO A 146 -18.88 -2.97 16.46
N PRO A 147 -18.62 -3.35 17.70
CA PRO A 147 -18.83 -4.69 18.22
C PRO A 147 -20.29 -5.13 18.13
#